data_52c32508613f9de99637276990f95ee1
#
_entry.id   52c32508613f9de99637276990f95ee1
#
_cell.length_a   1.000
_cell.length_b   1.000
_cell.length_c   1.000
_cell.angle_alpha   90.00
_cell.angle_beta   90.00
_cell.angle_gamma   90.00
#
_symmetry.space_group_name_H-M   'P 1'
#
loop_
_entity.id
_entity.type
_entity.pdbx_description
1 polymer ?
#
loop_
_entity_poly.entity_id
_entity_poly.type
_entity_poly.pdbx_seq_one_letter_code
_entity_poly.pdbx_strand_id
1 'polypeptide(L)'
;MIEASVERRGARVLRELQGHGIGRTIHEGPSVPNFADPDATDVLTEGLVLTIEPIIAQSTREIVSEDDGWTISTSDGSASAHAEHTLVVREGRPLILTA
;
A
#
# COMPACT_ATOMS: atom_id res chain seq x y z
N MET A 1 -12.60 1.09 2.57
CA MET A 1 -11.82 1.14 1.85
C MET A 1 -11.04 -0.13 1.65
N ILE A 2 -9.76 -0.11 1.33
CA ILE A 2 -8.98 -1.30 0.94
C ILE A 2 -9.02 -2.37 2.03
N GLU A 3 -8.59 -2.05 3.25
CA GLU A 3 -8.57 -3.01 4.37
C GLU A 3 -9.92 -3.70 4.59
N ALA A 4 -11.01 -2.95 4.65
CA ALA A 4 -12.34 -3.53 4.84
C ALA A 4 -12.75 -4.47 3.68
N SER A 5 -12.29 -4.20 2.47
CA SER A 5 -12.53 -5.08 1.31
C SER A 5 -11.71 -6.38 1.39
N VAL A 6 -10.48 -6.28 1.85
CA VAL A 6 -9.57 -7.41 2.07
C VAL A 6 -10.10 -8.32 3.19
N GLU A 7 -10.50 -7.73 4.31
CA GLU A 7 -11.00 -8.46 5.47
C GLU A 7 -12.31 -9.21 5.19
N ARG A 8 -13.21 -8.62 4.43
CA ARG A 8 -14.44 -9.32 3.99
C ARG A 8 -14.14 -10.58 3.15
N ARG A 9 -12.96 -10.67 2.58
CA ARG A 9 -12.49 -11.83 1.80
C ARG A 9 -11.61 -12.79 2.61
N GLY A 10 -11.48 -12.56 3.91
CA GLY A 10 -10.77 -13.45 4.82
C GLY A 10 -9.24 -13.25 4.86
N ALA A 11 -8.73 -12.19 4.23
CA ALA A 11 -7.31 -11.85 4.28
C ALA A 11 -7.04 -10.64 5.21
N ARG A 12 -5.78 -10.27 5.36
CA ARG A 12 -5.31 -9.15 6.19
C ARG A 12 -4.38 -8.24 5.40
N VAL A 13 -4.47 -6.95 5.62
CA VAL A 13 -3.50 -5.98 5.09
C VAL A 13 -2.24 -5.99 5.97
N LEU A 14 -1.07 -6.04 5.35
CA LEU A 14 0.22 -5.85 6.02
C LEU A 14 0.41 -4.35 6.23
N ARG A 15 0.20 -3.87 7.45
CA ARG A 15 0.09 -2.44 7.76
C ARG A 15 1.40 -1.67 7.70
N GLU A 16 2.52 -2.35 7.86
CA GLU A 16 3.86 -1.76 7.79
C GLU A 16 4.29 -1.42 6.36
N LEU A 17 3.59 -1.95 5.35
CA LEU A 17 3.86 -1.73 3.94
C LEU A 17 2.76 -0.87 3.33
N GLN A 18 3.15 0.29 2.81
CA GLN A 18 2.22 1.33 2.37
C GLN A 18 2.62 1.85 1.00
N GLY A 19 1.64 2.39 0.27
CA GLY A 19 1.89 3.18 -0.90
C GLY A 19 2.56 4.53 -0.57
N HIS A 20 3.00 5.22 -1.58
CA HIS A 20 3.79 6.45 -1.44
C HIS A 20 3.66 7.37 -2.65
N GLY A 21 4.00 8.63 -2.46
CA GLY A 21 4.26 9.53 -3.58
C GLY A 21 5.46 9.04 -4.40
N ILE A 22 5.48 9.38 -5.66
CA ILE A 22 6.58 9.10 -6.58
C ILE A 22 6.80 10.28 -7.51
N GLY A 23 8.06 10.64 -7.74
CA GLY A 23 8.42 11.77 -8.57
C GLY A 23 9.88 11.70 -9.00
N ARG A 24 10.72 12.56 -8.45
CA ARG A 24 12.17 12.54 -8.73
C ARG A 24 12.86 11.33 -8.10
N THR A 25 12.31 10.82 -7.01
CA THR A 25 12.74 9.58 -6.39
C THR A 25 11.57 8.60 -6.36
N ILE A 26 11.90 7.31 -6.21
CA ILE A 26 10.88 6.26 -6.20
C ILE A 26 9.95 6.38 -4.98
N HIS A 27 10.49 6.77 -3.82
CA HIS A 27 9.73 6.99 -2.61
C HIS A 27 9.75 8.46 -2.22
N GLU A 28 8.60 9.11 -2.29
CA GLU A 28 8.37 10.49 -1.85
C GLU A 28 7.09 10.54 -0.99
N GLY A 29 6.88 11.66 -0.29
CA GLY A 29 5.59 11.92 0.34
C GLY A 29 4.46 12.09 -0.68
N PRO A 30 3.21 11.88 -0.28
CA PRO A 30 2.79 11.41 1.03
C PRO A 30 2.90 9.88 1.20
N SER A 31 2.79 9.40 2.43
CA SER A 31 2.52 7.99 2.71
C SER A 31 1.05 7.67 2.40
N VAL A 32 0.79 6.51 1.81
CA VAL A 32 -0.56 6.10 1.38
C VAL A 32 -0.93 4.78 2.05
N PRO A 33 -1.47 4.82 3.28
CA PRO A 33 -1.86 3.62 4.00
C PRO A 33 -2.96 2.83 3.27
N ASN A 34 -2.87 1.50 3.33
CA ASN A 34 -3.90 0.61 2.81
C ASN A 34 -4.99 0.28 3.85
N PHE A 35 -4.91 0.89 5.02
CA PHE A 35 -5.81 0.74 6.16
C PHE A 35 -6.33 2.11 6.62
N ALA A 36 -7.32 2.11 7.51
CA ALA A 36 -7.81 3.35 8.11
C ALA A 36 -6.81 3.87 9.14
N ASP A 37 -6.08 4.90 8.77
CA ASP A 37 -5.09 5.57 9.61
C ASP A 37 -5.60 6.99 9.92
N PRO A 38 -5.91 7.30 11.20
CA PRO A 38 -6.38 8.64 11.57
C PRO A 38 -5.31 9.72 11.41
N ASP A 39 -4.04 9.34 11.37
CA ASP A 39 -2.92 10.27 11.21
C ASP A 39 -2.60 10.57 9.73
N ALA A 40 -3.16 9.82 8.80
CA ALA A 40 -3.02 10.06 7.36
C ALA A 40 -3.95 11.21 6.92
N THR A 41 -3.50 12.43 7.13
CA THR A 41 -4.26 13.66 6.87
C THR A 41 -3.85 14.41 5.59
N ASP A 42 -2.92 13.86 4.82
CA ASP A 42 -2.47 14.46 3.57
C ASP A 42 -3.63 14.56 2.56
N VAL A 43 -3.74 15.71 1.92
CA VAL A 43 -4.74 15.97 0.89
C VAL A 43 -4.19 15.53 -0.46
N LEU A 44 -4.93 14.70 -1.16
CA LEU A 44 -4.60 14.28 -2.52
C LEU A 44 -4.92 15.41 -3.50
N THR A 45 -3.93 16.24 -3.80
CA THR A 45 -4.07 17.38 -4.74
C THR A 45 -3.96 16.91 -6.18
N GLU A 46 -4.62 17.64 -7.08
CA GLU A 46 -4.53 17.36 -8.53
C GLU A 46 -3.08 17.45 -9.03
N GLY A 47 -2.69 16.48 -9.85
CA GLY A 47 -1.33 16.33 -10.36
C GLY A 47 -0.38 15.52 -9.48
N LEU A 48 -0.78 15.19 -8.24
CA LEU A 48 0.01 14.30 -7.37
C LEU A 48 0.13 12.92 -8.01
N VAL A 49 1.35 12.42 -8.08
CA VAL A 49 1.63 11.05 -8.54
C VAL A 49 1.95 10.20 -7.33
N LEU A 50 1.28 9.07 -7.20
CA LEU A 50 1.43 8.17 -6.08
C LEU A 50 1.19 6.70 -6.46
N THR A 51 1.62 5.79 -5.60
CA THR A 51 1.28 4.37 -5.70
C THR A 51 0.13 4.02 -4.75
N ILE A 52 -0.72 3.11 -5.19
CA ILE A 52 -1.63 2.36 -4.32
C ILE A 52 -1.23 0.90 -4.45
N GLU A 53 -0.75 0.33 -3.37
CA GLU A 53 -0.05 -0.96 -3.40
C GLU A 53 -0.41 -1.86 -2.20
N PRO A 54 -1.64 -2.31 -2.08
CA PRO A 54 -1.99 -3.21 -0.99
C PRO A 54 -1.17 -4.50 -1.07
N ILE A 55 -0.47 -4.79 0.02
CA ILE A 55 0.17 -6.06 0.28
C ILE A 55 -0.65 -6.76 1.35
N ILE A 56 -1.10 -7.95 1.05
CA ILE A 56 -2.01 -8.70 1.90
C ILE A 56 -1.43 -10.06 2.27
N ALA A 57 -1.81 -10.56 3.43
CA ALA A 57 -1.49 -11.91 3.88
C ALA A 57 -2.76 -12.67 4.25
N GLN A 58 -2.67 -14.00 4.27
CA GLN A 58 -3.81 -14.84 4.56
C GLN A 58 -4.32 -14.68 5.99
N SER A 59 -3.42 -14.53 6.97
CA SER A 59 -3.81 -14.58 8.39
C SER A 59 -3.17 -13.53 9.29
N THR A 60 -2.02 -12.96 8.92
CA THR A 60 -1.32 -11.96 9.75
C THR A 60 -1.41 -10.54 9.18
N ARG A 61 -1.21 -9.55 10.05
CA ARG A 61 -0.99 -8.12 9.67
C ARG A 61 0.47 -7.69 9.80
N GLU A 62 1.34 -8.59 10.25
CA GLU A 62 2.71 -8.29 10.65
C GLU A 62 3.72 -8.91 9.70
N ILE A 63 4.85 -8.24 9.55
CA ILE A 63 6.00 -8.68 8.78
C ILE A 63 7.19 -8.98 9.68
N VAL A 64 8.13 -9.74 9.14
CA VAL A 64 9.46 -9.99 9.71
C VAL A 64 10.49 -9.64 8.65
N SER A 65 11.52 -8.90 9.03
CA SER A 65 12.71 -8.69 8.19
C SER A 65 13.68 -9.84 8.43
N GLU A 66 14.13 -10.46 7.35
CA GLU A 66 15.09 -11.56 7.43
C GLU A 66 16.53 -11.05 7.63
N ASP A 67 17.42 -11.94 8.05
CA ASP A 67 18.80 -11.61 8.37
C ASP A 67 19.64 -11.14 7.16
N ASP A 68 19.15 -11.37 5.93
CA ASP A 68 19.81 -10.89 4.71
C ASP A 68 19.69 -9.36 4.51
N GLY A 69 18.91 -8.68 5.36
CA GLY A 69 18.69 -7.23 5.32
C GLY A 69 17.83 -6.76 4.16
N TRP A 70 17.21 -7.67 3.42
CA TRP A 70 16.42 -7.38 2.21
C TRP A 70 15.06 -8.06 2.19
N THR A 71 15.02 -9.36 2.51
CA THR A 71 13.80 -10.16 2.44
C THR A 71 12.83 -9.81 3.55
N ILE A 72 11.57 -9.64 3.18
CA ILE A 72 10.44 -9.43 4.11
C ILE A 72 9.51 -10.62 3.98
N SER A 73 9.17 -11.24 5.11
CA SER A 73 8.26 -12.38 5.20
C SER A 73 7.05 -12.03 6.07
N THR A 74 5.97 -12.77 5.88
CA THR A 74 4.84 -12.72 6.83
C THR A 74 5.25 -13.31 8.17
N SER A 75 4.83 -12.71 9.28
CA SER A 75 5.27 -13.14 10.63
C SER A 75 4.86 -14.57 11.00
N ASP A 76 3.82 -15.10 10.35
CA ASP A 76 3.29 -16.44 10.60
C ASP A 76 3.56 -17.43 9.43
N GLY A 77 4.33 -17.04 8.43
CA GLY A 77 4.62 -17.86 7.25
C GLY A 77 3.44 -18.06 6.30
N SER A 78 2.33 -17.35 6.49
CA SER A 78 1.17 -17.45 5.61
C SER A 78 1.43 -16.85 4.23
N ALA A 79 0.68 -17.30 3.23
CA ALA A 79 0.78 -16.79 1.87
C ALA A 79 0.42 -15.30 1.81
N SER A 80 1.13 -14.57 0.97
CA SER A 80 0.92 -13.15 0.71
C SER A 80 0.73 -12.86 -0.77
N ALA A 81 0.14 -11.72 -1.07
CA ALA A 81 -0.04 -11.22 -2.42
C ALA A 81 0.10 -9.69 -2.45
N HIS A 82 0.62 -9.18 -3.55
CA HIS A 82 0.83 -7.76 -3.78
C HIS A 82 0.19 -7.35 -5.11
N ALA A 83 -0.49 -6.22 -5.10
CA ALA A 83 -0.98 -5.56 -6.31
C ALA A 83 -0.68 -4.08 -6.20
N GLU A 84 -0.16 -3.49 -7.27
CA GLU A 84 0.27 -2.10 -7.28
C GLU A 84 -0.13 -1.39 -8.56
N HIS A 85 -0.57 -0.15 -8.42
CA HIS A 85 -0.68 0.79 -9.52
C HIS A 85 -0.07 2.14 -9.15
N THR A 86 0.67 2.72 -10.09
CA THR A 86 1.03 4.13 -10.07
C THR A 86 -0.08 4.91 -10.77
N LEU A 87 -0.52 5.98 -10.14
CA LEU A 87 -1.60 6.82 -10.67
C LEU A 87 -1.34 8.32 -10.45
N VAL A 88 -2.00 9.13 -11.27
CA VAL A 88 -2.05 10.58 -11.11
C VAL A 88 -3.42 10.97 -10.57
N VAL A 89 -3.42 11.75 -9.49
CA VAL A 89 -4.65 12.33 -8.95
C VAL A 89 -5.20 13.37 -9.93
N ARG A 90 -6.46 13.25 -10.28
CA ARG A 90 -7.19 14.17 -11.18
C ARG A 90 -8.59 14.39 -10.66
N GLU A 91 -9.19 15.49 -11.07
CA GLU A 91 -10.63 15.68 -10.88
C GLU A 91 -11.40 14.53 -11.53
N GLY A 92 -12.32 13.92 -10.79
CA GLY A 92 -13.09 12.75 -11.21
C GLY A 92 -12.30 11.46 -11.11
N ARG A 93 -11.96 10.84 -12.24
CA ARG A 93 -11.24 9.55 -12.24
C ARG A 93 -9.73 9.75 -12.29
N PRO A 94 -8.96 9.03 -11.45
CA PRO A 94 -7.51 9.07 -11.54
C PRO A 94 -7.02 8.52 -12.89
N LEU A 95 -5.84 8.97 -13.31
CA LEU A 95 -5.14 8.40 -14.45
C LEU A 95 -4.21 7.29 -13.96
N ILE A 96 -4.49 6.05 -14.33
CA ILE A 96 -3.64 4.91 -13.98
C ILE A 96 -2.53 4.80 -15.03
N LEU A 97 -1.28 4.87 -14.58
CA LEU A 97 -0.11 4.84 -15.46
C LEU A 97 0.39 3.42 -15.75
N THR A 98 0.08 2.48 -14.87
CA THR A 98 0.57 1.09 -14.91
C THR A 98 -0.53 0.07 -15.17
N ALA A 99 -1.57 0.46 -15.81
CA ALA A 99 -2.70 -0.43 -16.16
C ALA A 99 -2.37 -1.31 -17.37
#